data_cf6638ab6d4e2361efaa70da9d0a71e5
#
_entry.id   cf6638ab6d4e2361efaa70da9d0a71e5
#
_cell.length_a   1.000
_cell.length_b   1.000
_cell.length_c   1.000
_cell.angle_alpha   90.00
_cell.angle_beta   90.00
_cell.angle_gamma   90.00
#
_symmetry.space_group_name_H-M   'P 1'
#
loop_
_entity.id
_entity.type
_entity.pdbx_description
1 polymer ?
#
loop_
_entity_poly.entity_id
_entity_poly.type
_entity_poly.pdbx_seq_one_letter_code
_entity_poly.pdbx_strand_id
1 'polypeptide(L)'
;MENLYNQLLQNNKNWVRSKLDQDPDYFKRLSLGQSPPILWIGCADSRVPANEIIGANPGEVFVHRNIANMVVHSDMNMLSVLDYAVNVLKVKHIIVCGHYGCGGVQAAMTNKHIGLIDNWIRHIKDVYRFHQDELNAIENETERFNRFVELNVVEQVLDLAKTSIVQTAWEGGQQVHVHGWVYGIHDGIIKDLDITIRDNNSLSEVYQLDI
;
A
#
# COMPACT_ATOMS: atom_id res chain seq x y z
N MET A 1 30.55 -10.75 5.54
CA MET A 1 29.37 -10.95 4.65
C MET A 1 28.88 -12.41 4.63
N GLU A 2 29.78 -13.38 4.48
CA GLU A 2 29.42 -14.82 4.44
C GLU A 2 28.71 -15.31 5.73
N ASN A 3 29.04 -14.74 6.90
CA ASN A 3 28.40 -15.09 8.17
C ASN A 3 26.93 -14.66 8.23
N LEU A 4 26.57 -13.46 7.75
CA LEU A 4 25.18 -12.99 7.74
C LEU A 4 24.31 -13.83 6.80
N TYR A 5 24.81 -14.11 5.59
CA TYR A 5 24.08 -14.95 4.63
C TYR A 5 23.75 -16.34 5.19
N ASN A 6 24.75 -17.01 5.77
CA ASN A 6 24.56 -18.32 6.39
C ASN A 6 23.60 -18.26 7.59
N GLN A 7 23.66 -17.16 8.37
CA GLN A 7 22.72 -16.93 9.48
C GLN A 7 21.29 -16.82 9.00
N LEU A 8 21.03 -16.11 7.87
CA LEU A 8 19.67 -16.01 7.32
C LEU A 8 19.11 -17.36 6.89
N LEU A 9 19.92 -18.21 6.25
CA LEU A 9 19.51 -19.58 5.90
C LEU A 9 19.24 -20.45 7.15
N GLN A 10 20.04 -20.30 8.19
CA GLN A 10 19.81 -21.01 9.46
C GLN A 10 18.55 -20.50 10.16
N ASN A 11 18.29 -19.20 10.16
CA ASN A 11 17.07 -18.61 10.70
C ASN A 11 15.82 -19.16 9.99
N ASN A 12 15.87 -19.31 8.67
CA ASN A 12 14.77 -19.94 7.92
C ASN A 12 14.52 -21.40 8.38
N LYS A 13 15.58 -22.22 8.53
CA LYS A 13 15.44 -23.59 9.02
C LYS A 13 14.83 -23.66 10.43
N ASN A 14 15.21 -22.74 11.31
CA ASN A 14 14.67 -22.66 12.66
C ASN A 14 13.19 -22.23 12.63
N TRP A 15 12.84 -21.26 11.79
CA TRP A 15 11.45 -20.84 11.58
C TRP A 15 10.58 -21.99 11.04
N VAL A 16 11.08 -22.75 10.06
CA VAL A 16 10.38 -23.94 9.54
C VAL A 16 10.09 -24.94 10.65
N ARG A 17 11.09 -25.27 11.50
CA ARG A 17 10.90 -26.19 12.63
C ARG A 17 9.83 -25.67 13.58
N SER A 18 9.92 -24.39 13.98
CA SER A 18 8.93 -23.79 14.88
C SER A 18 7.50 -23.84 14.33
N LYS A 19 7.32 -23.69 13.01
CA LYS A 19 6.00 -23.83 12.38
C LYS A 19 5.49 -25.25 12.36
N LEU A 20 6.35 -26.23 12.03
CA LEU A 20 5.99 -27.65 11.99
C LEU A 20 5.76 -28.23 13.39
N ASP A 21 6.44 -27.75 14.43
CA ASP A 21 6.21 -28.14 15.81
C ASP A 21 4.80 -27.72 16.31
N GLN A 22 4.29 -26.57 15.81
CA GLN A 22 2.96 -26.08 16.12
C GLN A 22 1.88 -26.74 15.25
N ASP A 23 2.20 -27.03 14.00
CA ASP A 23 1.29 -27.51 12.98
C ASP A 23 2.04 -28.29 11.88
N PRO A 24 2.05 -29.62 11.95
CA PRO A 24 2.78 -30.47 10.98
C PRO A 24 2.35 -30.29 9.51
N ASP A 25 1.13 -29.85 9.25
CA ASP A 25 0.60 -29.64 7.89
C ASP A 25 0.68 -28.19 7.41
N TYR A 26 1.34 -27.29 8.16
CA TYR A 26 1.40 -25.86 7.87
C TYR A 26 1.80 -25.54 6.43
N PHE A 27 2.97 -26.00 5.99
CA PHE A 27 3.45 -25.74 4.62
C PHE A 27 2.68 -26.52 3.55
N LYS A 28 2.18 -27.70 3.88
CA LYS A 28 1.35 -28.49 2.97
C LYS A 28 0.07 -27.72 2.61
N ARG A 29 -0.60 -27.11 3.60
CA ARG A 29 -1.78 -26.27 3.32
C ARG A 29 -1.43 -25.04 2.48
N LEU A 30 -0.34 -24.34 2.80
CA LEU A 30 0.10 -23.18 2.01
C LEU A 30 0.46 -23.53 0.55
N SER A 31 0.94 -24.74 0.29
CA SER A 31 1.30 -25.18 -1.07
C SER A 31 0.10 -25.49 -1.97
N LEU A 32 -1.11 -25.58 -1.42
CA LEU A 32 -2.33 -25.89 -2.19
C LEU A 32 -2.87 -24.70 -2.99
N GLY A 33 -2.37 -23.49 -2.73
CA GLY A 33 -2.78 -22.26 -3.42
C GLY A 33 -2.95 -21.08 -2.49
N GLN A 34 -3.46 -19.95 -3.03
CA GLN A 34 -3.75 -18.75 -2.26
C GLN A 34 -5.10 -18.18 -2.66
N SER A 35 -5.81 -17.61 -1.69
CA SER A 35 -7.05 -16.86 -1.90
C SER A 35 -7.12 -15.71 -0.87
N PRO A 36 -6.19 -14.76 -0.95
CA PRO A 36 -6.13 -13.65 -0.01
C PRO A 36 -7.34 -12.74 -0.18
N PRO A 37 -8.04 -12.36 0.90
CA PRO A 37 -9.13 -11.39 0.82
C PRO A 37 -8.66 -9.95 0.60
N ILE A 38 -7.37 -9.68 0.80
CA ILE A 38 -6.78 -8.35 0.88
C ILE A 38 -5.63 -8.19 -0.11
N LEU A 39 -5.63 -7.08 -0.87
CA LEU A 39 -4.44 -6.50 -1.47
C LEU A 39 -3.95 -5.35 -0.58
N TRP A 40 -2.69 -5.40 -0.16
CA TRP A 40 -2.02 -4.33 0.55
C TRP A 40 -1.05 -3.60 -0.37
N ILE A 41 -1.19 -2.28 -0.49
CA ILE A 41 -0.24 -1.40 -1.19
C ILE A 41 0.41 -0.50 -0.15
N GLY A 42 1.70 -0.75 0.15
CA GLY A 42 2.40 -0.09 1.23
C GLY A 42 3.76 0.47 0.85
N CYS A 43 4.36 1.17 1.81
CA CYS A 43 5.73 1.67 1.63
C CYS A 43 6.75 0.53 1.68
N ALA A 44 7.85 0.68 0.91
CA ALA A 44 9.01 -0.21 0.95
C ALA A 44 9.86 -0.05 2.23
N ASP A 45 9.50 0.86 3.14
CA ASP A 45 10.18 1.06 4.42
C ASP A 45 10.25 -0.25 5.22
N SER A 46 11.46 -0.64 5.65
CA SER A 46 11.72 -1.92 6.32
C SER A 46 10.99 -2.07 7.67
N ARG A 47 10.54 -0.96 8.26
CA ARG A 47 9.83 -0.91 9.54
C ARG A 47 8.31 -1.13 9.40
N VAL A 48 7.81 -1.32 8.16
CA VAL A 48 6.37 -1.44 7.86
C VAL A 48 6.07 -2.83 7.25
N PRO A 49 6.12 -3.91 8.03
CA PRO A 49 5.84 -5.26 7.54
C PRO A 49 4.32 -5.52 7.51
N ALA A 50 3.73 -5.54 6.30
CA ALA A 50 2.28 -5.60 6.09
C ALA A 50 1.55 -6.66 6.94
N ASN A 51 2.01 -7.91 6.89
CA ASN A 51 1.36 -9.01 7.59
C ASN A 51 1.41 -8.85 9.14
N GLU A 52 2.56 -8.42 9.66
CA GLU A 52 2.75 -8.28 11.11
C GLU A 52 1.87 -7.17 11.68
N ILE A 53 1.76 -6.03 10.98
CA ILE A 53 1.00 -4.86 11.44
C ILE A 53 -0.48 -5.20 11.65
N ILE A 54 -1.05 -6.04 10.81
CA ILE A 54 -2.47 -6.42 10.90
C ILE A 54 -2.69 -7.82 11.49
N GLY A 55 -1.64 -8.47 12.00
CA GLY A 55 -1.74 -9.80 12.59
C GLY A 55 -2.14 -10.90 11.59
N ALA A 56 -1.86 -10.70 10.30
CA ALA A 56 -2.24 -11.64 9.25
C ALA A 56 -1.20 -12.76 9.06
N ASN A 57 -1.69 -13.96 8.77
CA ASN A 57 -0.86 -15.11 8.46
C ASN A 57 -0.40 -15.10 6.97
N PRO A 58 0.66 -15.87 6.64
CA PRO A 58 1.02 -16.13 5.25
C PRO A 58 -0.18 -16.68 4.45
N GLY A 59 -0.40 -16.10 3.27
CA GLY A 59 -1.52 -16.46 2.38
C GLY A 59 -2.78 -15.59 2.53
N GLU A 60 -2.89 -14.77 3.58
CA GLU A 60 -4.07 -13.92 3.84
C GLU A 60 -3.97 -12.53 3.19
N VAL A 61 -2.77 -12.09 2.81
CA VAL A 61 -2.54 -10.76 2.23
C VAL A 61 -1.69 -10.88 0.97
N PHE A 62 -2.18 -10.35 -0.14
CA PHE A 62 -1.38 -10.12 -1.34
C PHE A 62 -0.73 -8.74 -1.22
N VAL A 63 0.59 -8.64 -1.43
CA VAL A 63 1.35 -7.43 -1.03
C VAL A 63 2.07 -6.82 -2.22
N HIS A 64 1.86 -5.51 -2.44
CA HIS A 64 2.69 -4.66 -3.28
C HIS A 64 3.37 -3.58 -2.41
N ARG A 65 4.65 -3.29 -2.70
CA ARG A 65 5.41 -2.26 -1.96
C ARG A 65 6.27 -1.45 -2.90
N ASN A 66 6.22 -0.12 -2.73
CA ASN A 66 7.09 0.82 -3.42
C ASN A 66 7.44 2.01 -2.51
N ILE A 67 8.24 2.97 -2.97
CA ILE A 67 8.53 4.16 -2.18
C ILE A 67 7.26 5.00 -2.01
N ALA A 68 6.85 5.22 -0.75
CA ALA A 68 5.70 6.03 -0.35
C ALA A 68 4.33 5.49 -0.82
N ASN A 69 4.16 4.16 -0.95
CA ASN A 69 2.85 3.53 -1.23
C ASN A 69 2.09 4.12 -2.44
N MET A 70 2.81 4.52 -3.47
CA MET A 70 2.28 5.22 -4.62
C MET A 70 1.49 4.31 -5.58
N VAL A 71 0.45 4.88 -6.17
CA VAL A 71 -0.32 4.33 -7.28
C VAL A 71 -0.12 5.22 -8.49
N VAL A 72 0.75 4.81 -9.40
CA VAL A 72 1.06 5.57 -10.61
C VAL A 72 0.45 4.85 -11.80
N HIS A 73 -0.43 5.52 -12.56
CA HIS A 73 -1.22 4.90 -13.64
C HIS A 73 -0.38 4.38 -14.83
N SER A 74 0.89 4.71 -14.89
CA SER A 74 1.85 4.18 -15.88
C SER A 74 2.82 3.15 -15.29
N ASP A 75 2.74 2.86 -13.99
CA ASP A 75 3.55 1.81 -13.35
C ASP A 75 2.96 0.42 -13.63
N MET A 76 3.47 -0.21 -14.69
CA MET A 76 3.03 -1.54 -15.10
C MET A 76 3.27 -2.61 -14.03
N ASN A 77 4.23 -2.42 -13.13
CA ASN A 77 4.45 -3.36 -12.03
C ASN A 77 3.29 -3.30 -11.02
N MET A 78 2.92 -2.10 -10.57
CA MET A 78 1.78 -1.91 -9.65
C MET A 78 0.47 -2.34 -10.33
N LEU A 79 0.23 -1.93 -11.58
CA LEU A 79 -0.98 -2.30 -12.32
C LEU A 79 -1.11 -3.81 -12.54
N SER A 80 -0.01 -4.53 -12.80
CA SER A 80 -0.04 -5.99 -12.95
C SER A 80 -0.40 -6.71 -11.64
N VAL A 81 0.10 -6.20 -10.50
CA VAL A 81 -0.27 -6.71 -9.18
C VAL A 81 -1.74 -6.44 -8.88
N LEU A 82 -2.22 -5.23 -9.19
CA LEU A 82 -3.62 -4.84 -9.03
C LEU A 82 -4.55 -5.71 -9.88
N ASP A 83 -4.22 -5.87 -11.16
CA ASP A 83 -5.02 -6.70 -12.10
C ASP A 83 -5.12 -8.15 -11.61
N TYR A 84 -4.00 -8.75 -11.24
CA TYR A 84 -3.98 -10.11 -10.72
C TYR A 84 -4.79 -10.24 -9.42
N ALA A 85 -4.66 -9.28 -8.50
CA ALA A 85 -5.41 -9.29 -7.25
C ALA A 85 -6.93 -9.18 -7.48
N VAL A 86 -7.35 -8.27 -8.35
CA VAL A 86 -8.78 -8.01 -8.62
C VAL A 86 -9.38 -9.08 -9.52
N ASN A 87 -8.72 -9.40 -10.64
CA ASN A 87 -9.32 -10.24 -11.67
C ASN A 87 -9.07 -11.73 -11.48
N VAL A 88 -7.96 -12.13 -10.87
CA VAL A 88 -7.61 -13.54 -10.65
C VAL A 88 -7.87 -13.98 -9.22
N LEU A 89 -7.32 -13.26 -8.21
CA LEU A 89 -7.46 -13.64 -6.80
C LEU A 89 -8.81 -13.22 -6.21
N LYS A 90 -9.52 -12.29 -6.86
CA LYS A 90 -10.83 -11.80 -6.42
C LYS A 90 -10.82 -11.24 -5.00
N VAL A 91 -9.80 -10.43 -4.70
CA VAL A 91 -9.71 -9.74 -3.41
C VAL A 91 -10.95 -8.88 -3.15
N LYS A 92 -11.33 -8.76 -1.88
CA LYS A 92 -12.50 -7.96 -1.47
C LYS A 92 -12.10 -6.56 -0.99
N HIS A 93 -10.87 -6.44 -0.50
CA HIS A 93 -10.36 -5.20 0.06
C HIS A 93 -9.01 -4.86 -0.56
N ILE A 94 -8.84 -3.60 -0.96
CA ILE A 94 -7.56 -3.03 -1.35
C ILE A 94 -7.24 -1.95 -0.31
N ILE A 95 -6.11 -2.08 0.36
CA ILE A 95 -5.69 -1.17 1.41
C ILE A 95 -4.44 -0.43 0.94
N VAL A 96 -4.54 0.89 0.79
CA VAL A 96 -3.36 1.75 0.67
C VAL A 96 -2.94 2.15 2.06
N CYS A 97 -1.75 1.72 2.47
CA CYS A 97 -1.23 2.04 3.79
C CYS A 97 0.08 2.84 3.70
N GLY A 98 -0.03 4.11 4.06
CA GLY A 98 1.12 4.97 4.33
C GLY A 98 1.65 4.76 5.75
N HIS A 99 2.68 5.52 6.11
CA HIS A 99 3.18 5.55 7.49
C HIS A 99 3.73 6.92 7.84
N TYR A 100 3.56 7.35 9.09
CA TYR A 100 4.19 8.57 9.56
C TYR A 100 5.72 8.43 9.54
N GLY A 101 6.41 9.54 9.29
CA GLY A 101 7.86 9.53 9.12
C GLY A 101 8.36 8.91 7.81
N CYS A 102 7.54 8.88 6.76
CA CYS A 102 7.92 8.38 5.44
C CYS A 102 8.99 9.26 4.77
N GLY A 103 10.16 8.68 4.50
CA GLY A 103 11.27 9.42 3.88
C GLY A 103 10.97 9.90 2.45
N GLY A 104 10.17 9.17 1.68
CA GLY A 104 9.75 9.58 0.33
C GLY A 104 8.83 10.79 0.35
N VAL A 105 7.85 10.82 1.28
CA VAL A 105 6.94 11.96 1.46
C VAL A 105 7.72 13.17 2.00
N GLN A 106 8.63 12.95 2.95
CA GLN A 106 9.48 14.03 3.47
C GLN A 106 10.37 14.65 2.39
N ALA A 107 10.96 13.84 1.51
CA ALA A 107 11.77 14.31 0.39
C ALA A 107 10.96 15.19 -0.58
N ALA A 108 9.67 14.91 -0.76
CA ALA A 108 8.79 15.72 -1.60
C ALA A 108 8.54 17.14 -1.04
N MET A 109 8.71 17.36 0.26
CA MET A 109 8.64 18.69 0.88
C MET A 109 9.92 19.52 0.67
N THR A 110 10.94 18.96 0.03
CA THR A 110 12.23 19.62 -0.20
C THR A 110 12.53 19.77 -1.70
N ASN A 111 13.50 20.64 -2.03
CA ASN A 111 14.02 20.79 -3.38
C ASN A 111 15.41 20.16 -3.54
N LYS A 112 15.83 19.32 -2.57
CA LYS A 112 17.13 18.66 -2.61
C LYS A 112 17.13 17.62 -3.73
N HIS A 113 18.15 17.68 -4.61
CA HIS A 113 18.40 16.64 -5.60
C HIS A 113 18.96 15.38 -4.92
N ILE A 114 18.32 14.23 -5.16
CA ILE A 114 18.65 12.94 -4.53
C ILE A 114 19.12 11.92 -5.60
N GLY A 115 18.82 12.17 -6.86
CA GLY A 115 19.18 11.31 -7.99
C GLY A 115 17.95 10.76 -8.73
N LEU A 116 18.02 9.52 -9.21
CA LEU A 116 16.95 8.91 -10.03
C LEU A 116 15.56 9.00 -9.38
N ILE A 117 15.52 8.86 -8.07
CA ILE A 117 14.26 8.86 -7.30
C ILE A 117 13.50 10.20 -7.40
N ASP A 118 14.15 11.29 -7.78
CA ASP A 118 13.50 12.59 -7.97
C ASP A 118 12.32 12.52 -8.96
N ASN A 119 12.44 11.63 -9.96
CA ASN A 119 11.35 11.42 -10.95
C ASN A 119 10.12 10.77 -10.30
N TRP A 120 10.33 9.84 -9.38
CA TRP A 120 9.27 9.21 -8.60
C TRP A 120 8.63 10.19 -7.61
N ILE A 121 9.46 10.96 -6.90
CA ILE A 121 9.02 11.97 -5.92
C ILE A 121 8.16 13.06 -6.57
N ARG A 122 8.26 13.31 -7.89
CA ARG A 122 7.39 14.28 -8.58
C ARG A 122 5.91 13.95 -8.43
N HIS A 123 5.52 12.69 -8.46
CA HIS A 123 4.14 12.27 -8.23
C HIS A 123 3.67 12.65 -6.82
N ILE A 124 4.55 12.52 -5.81
CA ILE A 124 4.22 12.93 -4.43
C ILE A 124 4.15 14.47 -4.33
N LYS A 125 5.01 15.21 -5.07
CA LYS A 125 4.94 16.67 -5.15
C LYS A 125 3.65 17.16 -5.79
N ASP A 126 3.08 16.41 -6.74
CA ASP A 126 1.78 16.75 -7.32
C ASP A 126 0.67 16.66 -6.27
N VAL A 127 0.70 15.69 -5.36
CA VAL A 127 -0.22 15.64 -4.20
C VAL A 127 -0.06 16.90 -3.33
N TYR A 128 1.18 17.32 -3.02
CA TYR A 128 1.38 18.57 -2.29
C TYR A 128 0.76 19.77 -3.00
N ARG A 129 0.96 19.86 -4.32
CA ARG A 129 0.41 20.95 -5.16
C ARG A 129 -1.13 20.95 -5.17
N PHE A 130 -1.78 19.79 -5.18
CA PHE A 130 -3.25 19.69 -5.12
C PHE A 130 -3.81 20.19 -3.79
N HIS A 131 -3.08 19.98 -2.69
CA HIS A 131 -3.48 20.33 -1.34
C HIS A 131 -2.67 21.49 -0.74
N GLN A 132 -2.05 22.34 -1.59
CA GLN A 132 -1.11 23.36 -1.17
C GLN A 132 -1.72 24.35 -0.18
N ASP A 133 -2.95 24.78 -0.38
CA ASP A 133 -3.62 25.76 0.48
C ASP A 133 -3.85 25.18 1.88
N GLU A 134 -4.34 23.94 1.97
CA GLU A 134 -4.52 23.23 3.25
C GLU A 134 -3.19 23.04 3.97
N LEU A 135 -2.18 22.52 3.26
CA LEU A 135 -0.88 22.21 3.86
C LEU A 135 -0.15 23.48 4.32
N ASN A 136 -0.18 24.54 3.55
CA ASN A 136 0.48 25.79 3.90
C ASN A 136 -0.22 26.54 5.05
N ALA A 137 -1.49 26.26 5.32
CA ALA A 137 -2.22 26.83 6.47
C ALA A 137 -1.79 26.19 7.82
N ILE A 138 -1.13 25.03 7.79
CA ILE A 138 -0.64 24.35 8.99
C ILE A 138 0.74 24.91 9.34
N GLU A 139 0.83 25.68 10.44
CA GLU A 139 2.07 26.32 10.87
C GLU A 139 3.10 25.32 11.41
N ASN A 140 2.64 24.31 12.19
CA ASN A 140 3.51 23.30 12.77
C ASN A 140 4.03 22.36 11.68
N GLU A 141 5.36 22.32 11.49
CA GLU A 141 5.99 21.51 10.43
C GLU A 141 5.74 20.01 10.59
N THR A 142 5.69 19.49 11.81
CA THR A 142 5.43 18.06 12.05
C THR A 142 3.99 17.71 11.73
N GLU A 143 3.03 18.55 12.12
CA GLU A 143 1.61 18.37 11.80
C GLU A 143 1.38 18.46 10.29
N ARG A 144 1.97 19.46 9.63
CA ARG A 144 1.93 19.61 8.17
C ARG A 144 2.50 18.38 7.46
N PHE A 145 3.63 17.84 7.91
CA PHE A 145 4.20 16.63 7.36
C PHE A 145 3.30 15.42 7.56
N ASN A 146 2.75 15.23 8.75
CA ASN A 146 1.82 14.14 9.04
C ASN A 146 0.56 14.25 8.18
N ARG A 147 0.01 15.46 8.04
CA ARG A 147 -1.14 15.69 7.18
C ARG A 147 -0.82 15.41 5.71
N PHE A 148 0.37 15.76 5.25
CA PHE A 148 0.80 15.43 3.89
C PHE A 148 0.93 13.91 3.66
N VAL A 149 1.41 13.14 4.65
CA VAL A 149 1.37 11.67 4.58
C VAL A 149 -0.05 11.15 4.41
N GLU A 150 -1.01 11.68 5.16
CA GLU A 150 -2.42 11.31 5.07
C GLU A 150 -3.01 11.65 3.70
N LEU A 151 -2.80 12.86 3.21
CA LEU A 151 -3.28 13.29 1.89
C LEU A 151 -2.65 12.49 0.75
N ASN A 152 -1.37 12.09 0.88
CA ASN A 152 -0.75 11.18 -0.07
C ASN A 152 -1.50 9.85 -0.14
N VAL A 153 -1.90 9.28 1.00
CA VAL A 153 -2.72 8.04 1.01
C VAL A 153 -4.09 8.27 0.37
N VAL A 154 -4.76 9.38 0.70
CA VAL A 154 -6.07 9.73 0.12
C VAL A 154 -6.01 9.78 -1.42
N GLU A 155 -5.01 10.47 -1.98
CA GLU A 155 -4.85 10.56 -3.44
C GLU A 155 -4.56 9.20 -4.06
N GLN A 156 -3.76 8.33 -3.41
CA GLN A 156 -3.49 7.00 -3.93
C GLN A 156 -4.74 6.09 -3.88
N VAL A 157 -5.63 6.25 -2.92
CA VAL A 157 -6.95 5.59 -2.88
C VAL A 157 -7.80 6.03 -4.08
N LEU A 158 -7.84 7.34 -4.34
CA LEU A 158 -8.54 7.89 -5.51
C LEU A 158 -7.92 7.41 -6.82
N ASP A 159 -6.59 7.35 -6.91
CA ASP A 159 -5.89 6.89 -8.11
C ASP A 159 -6.14 5.41 -8.40
N LEU A 160 -6.26 4.56 -7.37
CA LEU A 160 -6.72 3.16 -7.55
C LEU A 160 -8.13 3.10 -8.12
N ALA A 161 -9.04 3.85 -7.53
CA ALA A 161 -10.44 3.89 -7.95
C ALA A 161 -10.62 4.38 -9.40
N LYS A 162 -9.74 5.28 -9.86
CA LYS A 162 -9.72 5.77 -11.25
C LYS A 162 -9.22 4.73 -12.26
N THR A 163 -8.57 3.63 -11.84
CA THR A 163 -8.07 2.63 -12.78
C THR A 163 -9.20 1.89 -13.49
N SER A 164 -9.02 1.55 -14.76
CA SER A 164 -9.97 0.70 -15.49
C SER A 164 -10.15 -0.67 -14.84
N ILE A 165 -9.11 -1.20 -14.18
CA ILE A 165 -9.14 -2.49 -13.49
C ILE A 165 -10.21 -2.49 -12.40
N VAL A 166 -10.22 -1.48 -11.55
CA VAL A 166 -11.16 -1.37 -10.41
C VAL A 166 -12.56 -1.03 -10.93
N GLN A 167 -12.68 -0.08 -11.85
CA GLN A 167 -13.98 0.31 -12.41
C GLN A 167 -14.67 -0.84 -13.16
N THR A 168 -13.93 -1.58 -13.99
CA THR A 168 -14.48 -2.77 -14.67
C THR A 168 -14.94 -3.84 -13.68
N ALA A 169 -14.22 -4.03 -12.58
CA ALA A 169 -14.62 -4.97 -11.54
C ALA A 169 -15.96 -4.57 -10.89
N TRP A 170 -16.14 -3.28 -10.59
CA TRP A 170 -17.40 -2.76 -10.05
C TRP A 170 -18.56 -2.89 -11.04
N GLU A 171 -18.38 -2.53 -12.32
CA GLU A 171 -19.40 -2.72 -13.36
C GLU A 171 -19.78 -4.20 -13.54
N GLY A 172 -18.79 -5.10 -13.40
CA GLY A 172 -19.01 -6.54 -13.37
C GLY A 172 -19.67 -7.07 -12.10
N GLY A 173 -20.06 -6.20 -11.16
CA GLY A 173 -20.73 -6.55 -9.90
C GLY A 173 -19.80 -7.12 -8.82
N GLN A 174 -18.46 -7.05 -9.01
CA GLN A 174 -17.51 -7.48 -8.01
C GLN A 174 -17.45 -6.46 -6.85
N GLN A 175 -17.62 -6.95 -5.62
CA GLN A 175 -17.51 -6.11 -4.42
C GLN A 175 -16.04 -5.93 -4.03
N VAL A 176 -15.42 -4.88 -4.54
CA VAL A 176 -14.06 -4.45 -4.18
C VAL A 176 -14.15 -3.12 -3.45
N HIS A 177 -13.58 -3.05 -2.26
CA HIS A 177 -13.54 -1.83 -1.45
C HIS A 177 -12.10 -1.33 -1.35
N VAL A 178 -11.89 -0.06 -1.64
CA VAL A 178 -10.57 0.59 -1.57
C VAL A 178 -10.52 1.48 -0.33
N HIS A 179 -9.51 1.28 0.53
CA HIS A 179 -9.38 1.95 1.82
C HIS A 179 -8.05 2.67 1.97
N GLY A 180 -8.02 3.72 2.78
CA GLY A 180 -6.81 4.47 3.11
C GLY A 180 -6.47 4.43 4.59
N TRP A 181 -5.25 3.93 4.92
CA TRP A 181 -4.74 3.83 6.29
C TRP A 181 -3.36 4.48 6.42
N VAL A 182 -3.03 4.92 7.64
CA VAL A 182 -1.68 5.37 7.99
C VAL A 182 -1.21 4.66 9.25
N TYR A 183 -0.03 4.05 9.17
CA TYR A 183 0.60 3.35 10.27
C TYR A 183 1.50 4.26 11.10
N GLY A 184 1.31 4.28 12.40
CA GLY A 184 2.17 4.96 13.37
C GLY A 184 3.36 4.07 13.77
N ILE A 185 4.55 4.35 13.26
CA ILE A 185 5.75 3.56 13.61
C ILE A 185 6.10 3.68 15.10
N HIS A 186 5.74 4.81 15.74
CA HIS A 186 6.09 5.11 17.13
C HIS A 186 5.21 4.39 18.16
N ASP A 187 3.99 4.01 17.78
CA ASP A 187 3.02 3.39 18.70
C ASP A 187 2.45 2.07 18.16
N GLY A 188 2.72 1.75 16.89
CA GLY A 188 2.22 0.54 16.23
C GLY A 188 0.75 0.59 15.85
N ILE A 189 0.10 1.75 15.93
CA ILE A 189 -1.34 1.89 15.68
C ILE A 189 -1.62 2.30 14.23
N ILE A 190 -2.62 1.68 13.62
CA ILE A 190 -3.18 2.10 12.34
C ILE A 190 -4.24 3.17 12.60
N LYS A 191 -4.11 4.31 11.89
CA LYS A 191 -5.15 5.31 11.75
C LYS A 191 -5.94 5.02 10.47
N ASP A 192 -7.23 4.72 10.59
CA ASP A 192 -8.16 4.74 9.47
C ASP A 192 -8.42 6.21 9.07
N LEU A 193 -8.28 6.53 7.79
CA LEU A 193 -8.53 7.87 7.26
C LEU A 193 -10.01 8.13 6.92
N ASP A 194 -10.89 7.16 7.24
CA ASP A 194 -12.32 7.20 6.95
C ASP A 194 -12.64 7.40 5.45
N ILE A 195 -11.70 7.02 4.57
CA ILE A 195 -11.90 6.99 3.13
C ILE A 195 -12.10 5.56 2.67
N THR A 196 -13.27 5.31 2.10
CA THR A 196 -13.60 4.01 1.46
C THR A 196 -14.36 4.26 0.17
N ILE A 197 -13.82 3.77 -0.95
CA ILE A 197 -14.47 3.84 -2.27
C ILE A 197 -14.95 2.44 -2.65
N ARG A 198 -16.22 2.33 -3.10
CA ARG A 198 -16.90 1.04 -3.31
C ARG A 198 -17.55 0.90 -4.67
N ASP A 199 -17.65 1.98 -5.42
CA ASP A 199 -18.35 2.06 -6.71
C ASP A 199 -17.92 3.29 -7.51
N ASN A 200 -18.33 3.34 -8.79
CA ASN A 200 -18.04 4.45 -9.69
C ASN A 200 -18.73 5.75 -9.29
N ASN A 201 -19.86 5.70 -8.56
CA ASN A 201 -20.59 6.91 -8.15
C ASN A 201 -19.79 7.76 -7.14
N SER A 202 -18.81 7.15 -6.47
CA SER A 202 -17.92 7.84 -5.54
C SER A 202 -16.84 8.65 -6.26
N LEU A 203 -16.68 8.50 -7.59
CA LEU A 203 -15.72 9.23 -8.41
C LEU A 203 -16.35 10.47 -9.03
N SER A 204 -15.54 11.52 -9.23
CA SER A 204 -15.91 12.64 -10.08
C SER A 204 -16.18 12.13 -11.52
N GLU A 205 -17.22 12.67 -12.15
CA GLU A 205 -17.68 12.29 -13.49
C GLU A 205 -16.55 12.24 -14.54
N VAL A 206 -15.58 13.16 -14.45
CA VAL A 206 -14.43 13.21 -15.37
C VAL A 206 -13.54 11.95 -15.33
N TYR A 207 -13.62 11.15 -14.27
CA TYR A 207 -12.85 9.91 -14.09
C TYR A 207 -13.67 8.64 -14.27
N GLN A 208 -14.99 8.76 -14.44
CA GLN A 208 -15.85 7.60 -14.68
C GLN A 208 -15.66 7.12 -16.12
N LEU A 209 -15.51 5.83 -16.30
CA LEU A 209 -15.33 5.19 -17.59
C LEU A 209 -16.68 4.64 -18.07
N ASP A 210 -16.98 4.83 -19.33
CA ASP A 210 -18.10 4.19 -20.02
C ASP A 210 -17.69 2.75 -20.38
N ILE A 211 -18.02 1.78 -19.52
CA ILE A 211 -17.62 0.35 -19.65
C ILE A 211 -18.86 -0.52 -19.90
#